data_85034c6dcd5e0c8f4a7f182ac015cb16
#
_entry.id   85034c6dcd5e0c8f4a7f182ac015cb16
#
_cell.length_a   1.000
_cell.length_b   1.000
_cell.length_c   1.000
_cell.angle_alpha   90.00
_cell.angle_beta   90.00
_cell.angle_gamma   90.00
#
_symmetry.space_group_name_H-M   'P 1'
#
loop_
_entity.id
_entity.type
_entity.pdbx_description
1 polymer ?
#
loop_
_entity_poly.entity_id
_entity_poly.type
_entity_poly.pdbx_seq_one_letter_code
_entity_poly.pdbx_strand_id
1 'polypeptide(L)'
;MFVDRNVRMVLRDRNHPSVIFWSTGNECGNGSNLRDAYEAIKRLDDRMVHYEAGSATSGYSDMFSNMYPTVSQVNGYSRGNNGMPYFICEYAHAMGQAVGNLQEYWDVIESSTGIIGGCIWDWVDTSIYDPQKLLAGQKQDDRGFHYFTSGYDYNSPSGINYGFQGNFMNNGIITTDRARTAKLA
;
A
#
# COMPACT_ATOMS: atom_id res chain seq x y z
N MET A 1 0.06 -18.43 13.67
CA MET A 1 0.32 -18.00 12.28
C MET A 1 0.58 -16.49 12.17
N PHE A 2 -0.30 -15.60 12.67
CA PHE A 2 -0.09 -14.14 12.64
C PHE A 2 1.23 -13.73 13.31
N VAL A 3 1.40 -14.04 14.57
CA VAL A 3 2.62 -13.70 15.33
C VAL A 3 3.87 -14.27 14.67
N ASP A 4 3.83 -15.53 14.23
CA ASP A 4 4.99 -16.17 13.60
C ASP A 4 5.45 -15.45 12.33
N ARG A 5 4.51 -15.00 11.47
CA ARG A 5 4.85 -14.24 10.26
C ARG A 5 5.50 -12.90 10.59
N ASN A 6 4.94 -12.18 11.57
CA ASN A 6 5.48 -10.89 12.01
C ASN A 6 6.87 -11.04 12.65
N VAL A 7 7.07 -12.05 13.48
CA VAL A 7 8.40 -12.36 14.07
C VAL A 7 9.42 -12.66 12.98
N ARG A 8 9.09 -13.51 12.01
CA ARG A 8 9.99 -13.84 10.90
C ARG A 8 10.33 -12.64 10.04
N MET A 9 9.35 -11.76 9.77
CA MET A 9 9.58 -10.51 9.05
C MET A 9 10.63 -9.66 9.76
N VAL A 10 10.45 -9.41 11.05
CA VAL A 10 11.39 -8.60 11.84
C VAL A 10 12.77 -9.25 11.89
N LEU A 11 12.86 -10.53 12.20
CA LEU A 11 14.15 -11.23 12.28
C LEU A 11 14.91 -11.24 10.96
N ARG A 12 14.21 -11.32 9.83
CA ARG A 12 14.81 -11.25 8.49
C ARG A 12 15.31 -9.84 8.18
N ASP A 13 14.49 -8.81 8.47
CA ASP A 13 14.64 -7.49 7.86
C ASP A 13 15.15 -6.41 8.83
N ARG A 14 15.27 -6.68 10.13
CA ARG A 14 15.68 -5.68 11.15
C ARG A 14 17.07 -5.06 10.91
N ASN A 15 17.93 -5.75 10.19
CA ASN A 15 19.27 -5.23 9.87
C ASN A 15 19.28 -4.34 8.61
N HIS A 16 18.12 -4.11 7.97
CA HIS A 16 18.01 -3.18 6.84
C HIS A 16 17.67 -1.77 7.36
N PRO A 17 18.58 -0.80 7.23
CA PRO A 17 18.35 0.57 7.73
C PRO A 17 17.24 1.32 6.96
N SER A 18 16.88 0.86 5.76
CA SER A 18 15.76 1.40 4.98
C SER A 18 14.37 1.06 5.57
N VAL A 19 14.29 0.06 6.45
CA VAL A 19 13.06 -0.24 7.19
C VAL A 19 12.96 0.74 8.34
N ILE A 20 12.03 1.69 8.28
CA ILE A 20 11.87 2.74 9.30
C ILE A 20 10.79 2.42 10.32
N PHE A 21 9.81 1.61 9.98
CA PHE A 21 8.80 1.06 10.89
C PHE A 21 8.26 -0.28 10.38
N TRP A 22 7.52 -0.98 11.23
CA TRP A 22 6.90 -2.27 10.91
C TRP A 22 5.40 -2.10 10.72
N SER A 23 4.78 -2.95 9.90
CA SER A 23 3.33 -3.02 9.80
C SER A 23 2.83 -4.44 10.07
N THR A 24 1.85 -4.58 10.96
CA THR A 24 1.26 -5.87 11.31
C THR A 24 0.21 -6.34 10.31
N GLY A 25 -0.29 -5.45 9.47
CA GLY A 25 -1.26 -5.79 8.44
C GLY A 25 -2.13 -4.61 8.00
N ASN A 26 -3.05 -4.93 7.10
CA ASN A 26 -3.99 -4.00 6.50
C ASN A 26 -5.38 -4.65 6.40
N GLU A 27 -6.43 -3.93 6.82
CA GLU A 27 -7.84 -4.32 6.66
C GLU A 27 -8.20 -5.74 7.16
N CYS A 28 -7.49 -6.27 8.12
CA CYS A 28 -7.73 -7.61 8.64
C CYS A 28 -8.54 -7.65 9.95
N GLY A 29 -9.32 -6.62 10.21
CA GLY A 29 -10.22 -6.51 11.35
C GLY A 29 -9.50 -6.20 12.66
N ASN A 30 -10.16 -6.46 13.78
CA ASN A 30 -9.64 -6.26 15.12
C ASN A 30 -9.61 -7.59 15.89
N GLY A 31 -8.50 -7.87 16.58
CA GLY A 31 -8.40 -9.10 17.34
C GLY A 31 -7.14 -9.20 18.19
N SER A 32 -7.15 -10.12 19.15
CA SER A 32 -6.01 -10.35 20.05
C SER A 32 -4.72 -10.71 19.29
N ASN A 33 -4.83 -11.40 18.16
CA ASN A 33 -3.68 -11.77 17.32
C ASN A 33 -2.92 -10.56 16.76
N LEU A 34 -3.57 -9.42 16.53
CA LEU A 34 -2.88 -8.18 16.14
C LEU A 34 -2.12 -7.57 17.30
N ARG A 35 -2.72 -7.59 18.50
CA ARG A 35 -2.03 -7.18 19.72
C ARG A 35 -0.83 -8.08 20.02
N ASP A 36 -1.02 -9.39 19.96
CA ASP A 36 0.05 -10.36 20.18
C ASP A 36 1.19 -10.18 19.17
N ALA A 37 0.86 -9.85 17.90
CA ALA A 37 1.85 -9.55 16.86
C ALA A 37 2.60 -8.24 17.16
N TYR A 38 1.89 -7.18 17.54
CA TYR A 38 2.47 -5.90 17.97
C TYR A 38 3.46 -6.10 19.11
N GLU A 39 3.02 -6.76 20.17
CA GLU A 39 3.86 -7.04 21.34
C GLU A 39 5.08 -7.91 20.98
N ALA A 40 4.91 -8.88 20.09
CA ALA A 40 6.01 -9.71 19.63
C ALA A 40 7.06 -8.91 18.83
N ILE A 41 6.64 -7.97 17.99
CA ILE A 41 7.53 -7.05 17.28
C ILE A 41 8.28 -6.18 18.29
N LYS A 42 7.56 -5.53 19.22
CA LYS A 42 8.16 -4.62 20.22
C LYS A 42 9.16 -5.32 21.16
N ARG A 43 9.08 -6.64 21.32
CA ARG A 43 10.11 -7.41 22.04
C ARG A 43 11.39 -7.65 21.24
N LEU A 44 11.34 -7.49 19.89
CA LEU A 44 12.45 -7.80 18.99
C LEU A 44 13.13 -6.54 18.44
N ASP A 45 12.39 -5.44 18.37
CA ASP A 45 12.83 -4.21 17.71
C ASP A 45 12.06 -3.01 18.28
N ASP A 46 12.71 -1.88 18.46
CA ASP A 46 12.16 -0.67 19.08
C ASP A 46 11.49 0.28 18.08
N ARG A 47 11.60 0.01 16.77
CA ARG A 47 10.93 0.79 15.74
C ARG A 47 9.43 0.84 15.95
N MET A 48 8.82 1.89 15.40
CA MET A 48 7.37 2.07 15.44
C MET A 48 6.66 0.91 14.72
N VAL A 49 5.48 0.59 15.20
CA VAL A 49 4.62 -0.43 14.60
C VAL A 49 3.34 0.23 14.10
N HIS A 50 3.01 -0.04 12.87
CA HIS A 50 1.81 0.40 12.17
C HIS A 50 0.80 -0.75 12.06
N TYR A 51 -0.47 -0.39 12.05
CA TYR A 51 -1.57 -1.23 11.58
C TYR A 51 -2.64 -0.34 10.95
N GLU A 52 -3.15 -0.74 9.78
CA GLU A 52 -4.28 -0.04 9.17
C GLU A 52 -5.60 -0.76 9.43
N ALA A 53 -6.54 -0.09 9.95
CA ALA A 53 -7.97 -0.16 10.11
C ALA A 53 -8.42 0.39 11.48
N GLY A 54 -8.18 1.67 11.71
CA GLY A 54 -8.68 2.37 12.89
C GLY A 54 -7.95 2.06 14.19
N SER A 55 -6.70 1.80 14.10
CA SER A 55 -5.84 1.28 15.17
C SER A 55 -5.45 2.29 16.24
N ALA A 56 -5.68 3.58 16.04
CA ALA A 56 -5.29 4.62 17.02
C ALA A 56 -5.85 4.40 18.43
N THR A 57 -6.96 3.69 18.54
CA THR A 57 -7.64 3.42 19.81
C THR A 57 -7.46 1.99 20.28
N SER A 58 -6.85 1.11 19.50
CA SER A 58 -6.80 -0.33 19.78
C SER A 58 -5.60 -0.77 20.62
N GLY A 59 -4.60 0.12 20.80
CA GLY A 59 -3.41 -0.15 21.62
C GLY A 59 -2.41 -1.12 21.00
N TYR A 60 -2.43 -1.28 19.65
CA TYR A 60 -1.47 -2.09 18.91
C TYR A 60 -0.93 -1.42 17.63
N SER A 61 -0.90 -0.11 17.65
CA SER A 61 -0.19 0.73 16.66
C SER A 61 0.43 1.93 17.37
N ASP A 62 1.62 2.32 16.97
CA ASP A 62 2.33 3.48 17.49
C ASP A 62 2.03 4.76 16.68
N MET A 63 1.22 4.65 15.63
CA MET A 63 0.84 5.77 14.77
C MET A 63 -0.63 5.71 14.40
N PHE A 64 -1.22 6.86 14.14
CA PHE A 64 -2.54 6.97 13.54
C PHE A 64 -2.41 6.88 12.02
N SER A 65 -3.30 6.15 11.38
CA SER A 65 -3.29 5.93 9.93
C SER A 65 -4.71 5.89 9.38
N ASN A 66 -4.87 6.31 8.14
CA ASN A 66 -6.06 6.06 7.34
C ASN A 66 -5.74 6.06 5.84
N MET A 67 -6.73 5.65 5.05
CA MET A 67 -6.67 5.59 3.60
C MET A 67 -7.45 6.75 2.97
N TYR A 68 -6.95 7.23 1.84
CA TYR A 68 -7.62 8.19 0.95
C TYR A 68 -8.22 9.42 1.65
N PRO A 69 -7.53 10.04 2.60
CA PRO A 69 -8.00 11.28 3.21
C PRO A 69 -8.00 12.39 2.15
N THR A 70 -8.91 13.34 2.29
CA THR A 70 -8.81 14.59 1.52
C THR A 70 -7.65 15.45 2.04
N VAL A 71 -7.12 16.37 1.21
CA VAL A 71 -6.05 17.32 1.64
C VAL A 71 -6.46 18.07 2.90
N SER A 72 -7.74 18.46 3.01
CA SER A 72 -8.27 19.12 4.21
C SER A 72 -8.21 18.24 5.46
N GLN A 73 -8.52 16.95 5.33
CA GLN A 73 -8.40 15.99 6.44
C GLN A 73 -6.94 15.81 6.85
N VAL A 74 -6.02 15.69 5.86
CA VAL A 74 -4.57 15.62 6.14
C VAL A 74 -4.11 16.84 6.91
N ASN A 75 -4.52 18.05 6.50
CA ASN A 75 -4.19 19.27 7.21
C ASN A 75 -4.72 19.27 8.66
N GLY A 76 -5.88 18.65 8.91
CA GLY A 76 -6.43 18.45 10.25
C GLY A 76 -5.52 17.63 11.18
N TYR A 77 -4.68 16.76 10.62
CA TYR A 77 -3.72 15.93 11.34
C TYR A 77 -2.29 16.48 11.35
N SER A 78 -2.09 17.75 10.96
CA SER A 78 -0.76 18.37 10.82
C SER A 78 0.10 18.33 12.08
N ARG A 79 -0.51 18.14 13.25
CA ARG A 79 0.17 17.95 14.54
C ARG A 79 0.08 16.52 15.09
N GLY A 80 -0.30 15.57 14.24
CA GLY A 80 -0.62 14.21 14.64
C GLY A 80 -2.02 14.06 15.22
N ASN A 81 -2.29 12.93 15.80
CA ASN A 81 -3.58 12.61 16.41
C ASN A 81 -3.37 12.05 17.82
N ASN A 82 -3.90 12.72 18.85
CA ASN A 82 -3.78 12.30 20.24
C ASN A 82 -2.34 11.96 20.68
N GLY A 83 -1.36 12.74 20.21
CA GLY A 83 0.06 12.52 20.52
C GLY A 83 0.75 11.45 19.69
N MET A 84 0.04 10.80 18.77
CA MET A 84 0.62 9.87 17.81
C MET A 84 0.90 10.56 16.48
N PRO A 85 2.01 10.22 15.79
CA PRO A 85 2.25 10.69 14.45
C PRO A 85 1.18 10.15 13.49
N TYR A 86 0.91 10.90 12.44
CA TYR A 86 -0.03 10.53 11.39
C TYR A 86 0.70 10.01 10.15
N PHE A 87 0.22 8.90 9.62
CA PHE A 87 0.71 8.26 8.41
C PHE A 87 -0.45 8.01 7.44
N ILE A 88 -0.29 8.41 6.18
CA ILE A 88 -1.29 8.14 5.13
C ILE A 88 -0.90 6.82 4.48
N CYS A 89 -1.49 5.72 4.93
CA CYS A 89 -1.09 4.40 4.44
C CYS A 89 -1.41 4.17 2.96
N GLU A 90 -2.46 4.83 2.45
CA GLU A 90 -2.82 4.83 1.03
C GLU A 90 -3.42 6.17 0.64
N TYR A 91 -2.94 6.76 -0.48
CA TYR A 91 -3.55 7.95 -1.08
C TYR A 91 -3.30 7.96 -2.60
N ALA A 92 -3.92 8.91 -3.31
CA ALA A 92 -3.76 9.09 -4.74
C ALA A 92 -3.93 7.79 -5.55
N HIS A 93 -5.03 7.06 -5.29
CA HIS A 93 -5.34 5.79 -5.95
C HIS A 93 -5.18 5.89 -7.46
N ALA A 94 -4.20 5.19 -8.02
CA ALA A 94 -3.74 5.40 -9.39
C ALA A 94 -4.51 4.59 -10.45
N MET A 95 -5.64 3.99 -10.10
CA MET A 95 -6.49 3.28 -11.06
C MET A 95 -7.10 4.25 -12.08
N GLY A 96 -6.92 3.96 -13.36
CA GLY A 96 -7.36 4.87 -14.43
C GLY A 96 -6.57 6.18 -14.42
N GLN A 97 -7.26 7.30 -14.36
CA GLN A 97 -6.69 8.65 -14.35
C GLN A 97 -6.97 9.37 -13.01
N ALA A 98 -6.97 8.64 -11.93
CA ALA A 98 -7.41 9.13 -10.63
C ALA A 98 -6.29 9.79 -9.79
N VAL A 99 -5.06 9.82 -10.27
CA VAL A 99 -3.94 10.49 -9.58
C VAL A 99 -4.11 12.00 -9.67
N GLY A 100 -4.16 12.68 -8.53
CA GLY A 100 -4.29 14.12 -8.48
C GLY A 100 -3.90 14.69 -7.12
N ASN A 101 -3.73 16.01 -7.08
CA ASN A 101 -3.45 16.80 -5.88
C ASN A 101 -2.16 16.35 -5.13
N LEU A 102 -1.20 15.73 -5.81
CA LEU A 102 0.03 15.25 -5.16
C LEU A 102 0.79 16.41 -4.52
N GLN A 103 0.87 17.55 -5.21
CA GLN A 103 1.57 18.72 -4.68
C GLN A 103 0.88 19.23 -3.41
N GLU A 104 -0.45 19.34 -3.42
CA GLU A 104 -1.22 19.85 -2.29
C GLU A 104 -1.11 18.93 -1.06
N TYR A 105 -1.05 17.62 -1.26
CA TYR A 105 -0.76 16.68 -0.17
C TYR A 105 0.63 16.94 0.41
N TRP A 106 1.65 17.07 -0.44
CA TRP A 106 3.02 17.24 0.00
C TRP A 106 3.28 18.60 0.61
N ASP A 107 2.61 19.66 0.14
CA ASP A 107 2.67 20.99 0.80
C ASP A 107 2.20 20.91 2.26
N VAL A 108 1.15 20.12 2.53
CA VAL A 108 0.69 19.89 3.90
C VAL A 108 1.65 18.98 4.67
N ILE A 109 2.11 17.88 4.07
CA ILE A 109 3.01 16.92 4.73
C ILE A 109 4.31 17.60 5.14
N GLU A 110 4.95 18.33 4.24
CA GLU A 110 6.24 19.00 4.49
C GLU A 110 6.14 20.16 5.47
N SER A 111 4.99 20.85 5.50
CA SER A 111 4.75 21.93 6.47
C SER A 111 4.31 21.43 7.85
N SER A 112 4.08 20.13 8.00
CA SER A 112 3.54 19.52 9.21
C SER A 112 4.63 19.01 10.15
N THR A 113 4.35 18.98 11.45
CA THR A 113 5.23 18.40 12.47
C THR A 113 4.77 17.05 12.99
N GLY A 114 3.56 16.65 12.63
CA GLY A 114 2.94 15.41 13.11
C GLY A 114 2.64 14.40 12.01
N ILE A 115 2.94 14.70 10.73
CA ILE A 115 2.74 13.79 9.61
C ILE A 115 4.09 13.20 9.20
N ILE A 116 4.18 11.89 9.13
CA ILE A 116 5.43 11.18 8.81
C ILE A 116 5.51 10.75 7.34
N GLY A 117 4.51 11.08 6.53
CA GLY A 117 4.48 10.79 5.09
C GLY A 117 3.28 9.96 4.67
N GLY A 118 3.36 9.40 3.47
CA GLY A 118 2.30 8.56 2.91
C GLY A 118 2.78 7.67 1.76
N CYS A 119 1.97 6.65 1.45
CA CYS A 119 2.21 5.71 0.36
C CYS A 119 1.12 5.83 -0.70
N ILE A 120 1.50 6.07 -1.95
CA ILE A 120 0.58 6.08 -3.08
C ILE A 120 0.06 4.65 -3.31
N TRP A 121 -1.22 4.51 -3.55
CA TRP A 121 -1.81 3.26 -4.01
C TRP A 121 -2.09 3.31 -5.52
N ASP A 122 -1.27 2.74 -6.38
CA ASP A 122 -0.09 1.94 -6.08
C ASP A 122 1.12 2.47 -6.87
N TRP A 123 2.32 2.07 -6.50
CA TRP A 123 3.51 2.49 -7.24
C TRP A 123 3.64 1.78 -8.58
N VAL A 124 3.47 0.47 -8.59
CA VAL A 124 3.64 -0.39 -9.77
C VAL A 124 2.35 -1.17 -10.00
N ASP A 125 1.88 -1.25 -11.25
CA ASP A 125 0.80 -2.15 -11.60
C ASP A 125 1.10 -3.58 -11.11
N THR A 126 0.12 -4.23 -10.51
CA THR A 126 0.20 -5.62 -10.05
C THR A 126 -0.18 -6.62 -11.14
N SER A 127 -0.53 -6.15 -12.34
CA SER A 127 -0.74 -6.99 -13.51
C SER A 127 0.56 -7.68 -13.96
N ILE A 128 0.41 -8.71 -14.76
CA ILE A 128 1.54 -9.41 -15.39
C ILE A 128 1.36 -9.39 -16.91
N TYR A 129 2.43 -9.66 -17.65
CA TYR A 129 2.29 -9.91 -19.09
C TYR A 129 1.43 -11.15 -19.35
N ASP A 130 0.61 -11.09 -20.39
CA ASP A 130 -0.11 -12.27 -20.86
C ASP A 130 0.91 -13.39 -21.14
N PRO A 131 0.82 -14.53 -20.44
CA PRO A 131 1.82 -15.59 -20.56
C PRO A 131 1.94 -16.17 -21.98
N GLN A 132 0.83 -16.24 -22.72
CA GLN A 132 0.84 -16.77 -24.10
C GLN A 132 1.54 -15.79 -25.05
N LYS A 133 1.27 -14.50 -24.89
CA LYS A 133 1.93 -13.46 -25.67
C LYS A 133 3.41 -13.37 -25.36
N LEU A 134 3.76 -13.46 -24.08
CA LEU A 134 5.16 -13.43 -23.63
C LEU A 134 5.95 -14.64 -24.18
N LEU A 135 5.37 -15.84 -24.14
CA LEU A 135 5.97 -17.06 -24.71
C LEU A 135 6.16 -16.95 -26.23
N ALA A 136 5.28 -16.23 -26.92
CA ALA A 136 5.41 -15.92 -28.34
C ALA A 136 6.41 -14.77 -28.64
N GLY A 137 7.07 -14.24 -27.61
CA GLY A 137 7.98 -13.10 -27.75
C GLY A 137 7.29 -11.76 -28.02
N GLN A 138 5.98 -11.68 -27.79
CA GLN A 138 5.16 -10.50 -28.05
C GLN A 138 4.89 -9.76 -26.74
N LYS A 139 5.38 -8.53 -26.61
CA LYS A 139 5.09 -7.66 -25.45
C LYS A 139 4.08 -6.57 -25.74
N GLN A 140 3.96 -6.19 -27.01
CA GLN A 140 3.12 -5.09 -27.48
C GLN A 140 2.40 -5.46 -28.76
N ASP A 141 1.25 -4.82 -29.02
CA ASP A 141 0.59 -4.84 -30.33
C ASP A 141 1.25 -3.86 -31.31
N ASP A 142 0.76 -3.83 -32.55
CA ASP A 142 1.28 -2.95 -33.62
C ASP A 142 1.12 -1.46 -33.32
N ARG A 143 0.30 -1.09 -32.34
CA ARG A 143 0.07 0.28 -31.87
C ARG A 143 0.94 0.63 -30.66
N GLY A 144 1.73 -0.32 -30.13
CA GLY A 144 2.58 -0.15 -28.98
C GLY A 144 1.89 -0.37 -27.62
N PHE A 145 0.65 -0.88 -27.60
CA PHE A 145 0.00 -1.24 -26.34
C PHE A 145 0.51 -2.57 -25.81
N HIS A 146 0.90 -2.56 -24.53
CA HIS A 146 1.40 -3.75 -23.87
C HIS A 146 0.30 -4.78 -23.62
N TYR A 147 0.63 -6.05 -23.77
CA TYR A 147 -0.24 -7.18 -23.46
C TYR A 147 -0.18 -7.50 -21.95
N PHE A 148 -0.66 -6.59 -21.12
CA PHE A 148 -0.82 -6.84 -19.69
C PHE A 148 -2.17 -7.49 -19.39
N THR A 149 -2.17 -8.38 -18.41
CA THR A 149 -3.39 -8.98 -17.87
C THR A 149 -4.11 -8.00 -16.95
N SER A 150 -5.41 -8.19 -16.81
CA SER A 150 -6.25 -7.53 -15.82
C SER A 150 -6.97 -8.57 -14.96
N GLY A 151 -7.68 -8.14 -13.92
CA GLY A 151 -8.51 -9.06 -13.12
C GLY A 151 -9.59 -9.77 -13.94
N TYR A 152 -9.99 -9.20 -15.07
CA TYR A 152 -10.96 -9.83 -16.00
C TYR A 152 -10.40 -11.07 -16.69
N ASP A 153 -9.09 -11.17 -16.86
CA ASP A 153 -8.43 -12.29 -17.54
C ASP A 153 -8.34 -13.55 -16.65
N TYR A 154 -8.58 -13.40 -15.35
CA TYR A 154 -8.53 -14.49 -14.37
C TYR A 154 -9.89 -15.07 -14.01
N ASN A 155 -10.92 -14.80 -14.80
CA ASN A 155 -12.22 -15.45 -14.65
C ASN A 155 -12.08 -16.93 -14.98
N SER A 156 -12.19 -17.77 -13.96
CA SER A 156 -12.13 -19.23 -14.14
C SER A 156 -13.30 -19.72 -15.01
N PRO A 157 -13.05 -20.54 -16.04
CA PRO A 157 -14.10 -21.23 -16.80
C PRO A 157 -14.99 -22.13 -15.92
N SER A 158 -14.53 -22.51 -14.73
CA SER A 158 -15.27 -23.32 -13.76
C SER A 158 -16.23 -22.50 -12.88
N GLY A 159 -16.34 -21.19 -13.09
CA GLY A 159 -17.20 -20.31 -12.28
C GLY A 159 -16.72 -20.06 -10.87
N ILE A 160 -15.54 -20.55 -10.50
CA ILE A 160 -14.90 -20.20 -9.23
C ILE A 160 -14.30 -18.80 -9.39
N ASN A 161 -14.96 -17.84 -8.78
CA ASN A 161 -14.47 -16.47 -8.73
C ASN A 161 -13.33 -16.36 -7.71
N TYR A 162 -12.08 -16.40 -8.16
CA TYR A 162 -10.89 -16.18 -7.32
C TYR A 162 -10.70 -14.71 -6.94
N GLY A 163 -11.77 -13.97 -6.73
CA GLY A 163 -11.73 -12.56 -6.45
C GLY A 163 -11.56 -11.76 -7.75
N PHE A 164 -12.68 -11.56 -8.42
CA PHE A 164 -12.75 -10.65 -9.55
C PHE A 164 -12.26 -9.27 -9.13
N GLN A 165 -11.06 -8.91 -9.51
CA GLN A 165 -10.44 -7.65 -9.16
C GLN A 165 -10.63 -6.57 -10.25
N GLY A 166 -11.15 -6.92 -11.42
CA GLY A 166 -11.36 -5.98 -12.51
C GLY A 166 -10.10 -5.18 -12.83
N ASN A 167 -10.21 -3.85 -12.74
CA ASN A 167 -9.09 -2.93 -12.99
C ASN A 167 -8.12 -2.78 -11.82
N PHE A 168 -8.36 -3.41 -10.67
CA PHE A 168 -7.52 -3.25 -9.48
C PHE A 168 -6.10 -3.80 -9.64
N MET A 169 -5.80 -4.52 -10.71
CA MET A 169 -4.43 -4.91 -11.06
C MET A 169 -3.64 -3.78 -11.76
N ASN A 170 -4.32 -2.71 -12.18
CA ASN A 170 -3.75 -1.60 -12.93
C ASN A 170 -3.81 -0.29 -12.11
N ASN A 171 -3.40 -0.37 -10.86
CA ASN A 171 -3.40 0.74 -9.91
C ASN A 171 -2.08 1.49 -9.84
N GLY A 172 -1.05 1.02 -10.57
CA GLY A 172 0.27 1.62 -10.53
C GLY A 172 0.35 2.97 -11.22
N ILE A 173 1.22 3.84 -10.73
CA ILE A 173 1.65 5.04 -11.46
C ILE A 173 2.71 4.72 -12.52
N ILE A 174 3.31 3.55 -12.43
CA ILE A 174 4.15 2.95 -13.47
C ILE A 174 3.63 1.55 -13.82
N THR A 175 3.96 1.08 -15.00
CA THR A 175 3.55 -0.24 -15.48
C THR A 175 4.29 -1.36 -14.77
N THR A 176 3.79 -2.59 -14.93
CA THR A 176 4.39 -3.83 -14.40
C THR A 176 5.89 -3.97 -14.77
N ASP A 177 6.30 -3.56 -15.96
CA ASP A 177 7.70 -3.55 -16.39
C ASP A 177 8.46 -2.28 -16.00
N ARG A 178 7.87 -1.46 -15.10
CA ARG A 178 8.41 -0.22 -14.56
C ARG A 178 8.61 0.90 -15.59
N ALA A 179 7.89 0.85 -16.70
CA ALA A 179 7.86 1.97 -17.64
C ALA A 179 6.99 3.11 -17.11
N ARG A 180 7.30 4.33 -17.53
CA ARG A 180 6.48 5.50 -17.19
C ARG A 180 5.13 5.44 -17.88
N THR A 181 4.10 5.91 -17.21
CA THR A 181 2.77 6.11 -17.77
C THR A 181 2.42 7.60 -17.85
N ALA A 182 1.33 7.92 -18.53
CA ALA A 182 0.78 9.28 -18.54
C ALA A 182 0.36 9.80 -17.15
N LYS A 183 0.24 8.93 -16.17
CA LYS A 183 -0.08 9.30 -14.78
C LYS A 183 1.07 10.04 -14.07
N LEU A 184 2.27 9.99 -14.65
CA LEU A 184 3.47 10.69 -14.16
C LEU A 184 3.80 11.96 -14.97
N ALA A 185 2.93 12.34 -15.90
CA ALA A 185 3.14 13.53 -16.75
C ALA A 185 2.74 14.83 -16.04
#